data_4ce54c49721bb751479a738481441d00
#
_entry.id   4ce54c49721bb751479a738481441d00
#
_cell.length_a   1.000
_cell.length_b   1.000
_cell.length_c   1.000
_cell.angle_alpha   90.00
_cell.angle_beta   90.00
_cell.angle_gamma   90.00
#
_symmetry.space_group_name_H-M   'P 1'
#
loop_
_entity.id
_entity.type
_entity.pdbx_description
1 polymer ?
#
loop_
_entity_poly.entity_id
_entity_poly.type
_entity_poly.pdbx_seq_one_letter_code
_entity_poly.pdbx_strand_id
1 'polypeptide(L)' 'MLKNEVYNLMETGSVLSKGLHRYGTFLKDAQDCPNCQQIWNFMRQTDEEQLKRILNHLKQHFDKEVELKLTA' A
#
# COMPACT_ATOMS: atom_id res chain seq x y z
N MET A 1 -2.25 -11.89 19.93
CA MET A 1 -1.51 -12.16 18.70
C MET A 1 -2.37 -11.77 17.49
N LEU A 2 -1.78 -11.13 16.51
CA LEU A 2 -2.49 -10.75 15.29
C LEU A 2 -2.77 -11.97 14.42
N LYS A 3 -3.92 -11.97 13.75
CA LYS A 3 -4.23 -13.00 12.75
C LYS A 3 -3.29 -12.86 11.56
N ASN A 4 -3.00 -13.99 10.91
CA ASN A 4 -2.09 -13.99 9.75
C ASN A 4 -2.57 -13.07 8.64
N GLU A 5 -3.88 -12.99 8.39
CA GLU A 5 -4.43 -12.11 7.37
C GLU A 5 -4.15 -10.62 7.66
N VAL A 6 -4.20 -10.23 8.92
CA VAL A 6 -3.87 -8.85 9.34
C VAL A 6 -2.38 -8.58 9.16
N TYR A 7 -1.55 -9.51 9.61
CA TYR A 7 -0.11 -9.42 9.46
C TYR A 7 0.28 -9.30 7.98
N ASN A 8 -0.30 -10.12 7.13
CA ASN A 8 -0.02 -10.11 5.69
C ASN A 8 -0.39 -8.77 5.04
N LEU A 9 -1.51 -8.19 5.44
CA LEU A 9 -1.92 -6.87 4.95
C LEU A 9 -0.93 -5.78 5.40
N MET A 10 -0.50 -5.83 6.65
CA MET A 10 0.47 -4.86 7.17
C MET A 10 1.80 -4.95 6.44
N GLU A 11 2.32 -6.16 6.25
CA GLU A 11 3.57 -6.39 5.54
C GLU A 11 3.49 -5.91 4.09
N THR A 12 2.42 -6.27 3.39
CA THR A 12 2.23 -5.87 2.00
C THR A 12 2.06 -4.36 1.88
N GLY A 13 1.28 -3.76 2.79
CA GLY A 13 1.13 -2.30 2.83
C GLY A 13 2.45 -1.59 3.03
N SER A 14 3.31 -2.12 3.90
CA SER A 14 4.64 -1.56 4.14
C SER A 14 5.51 -1.62 2.88
N VAL A 15 5.49 -2.76 2.17
CA VAL A 15 6.26 -2.93 0.93
C VAL A 15 5.77 -1.96 -0.15
N LEU A 16 4.45 -1.84 -0.33
CA LEU A 16 3.88 -0.89 -1.29
C LEU A 16 4.24 0.55 -0.95
N SER A 17 4.16 0.91 0.33
CA SER A 17 4.48 2.26 0.78
C SER A 17 5.94 2.61 0.48
N LYS A 18 6.85 1.68 0.75
CA LYS A 18 8.27 1.87 0.43
C LYS A 18 8.50 1.99 -1.07
N GLY A 19 7.81 1.17 -1.86
CA GLY A 19 7.92 1.19 -3.32
C GLY A 19 7.47 2.51 -3.93
N LEU A 20 6.43 3.13 -3.37
CA LEU A 20 5.91 4.41 -3.85
C LEU A 20 6.95 5.53 -3.82
N HIS A 21 7.87 5.51 -2.87
CA HIS A 21 8.96 6.49 -2.80
C HIS A 21 9.92 6.42 -4.00
N ARG A 22 10.00 5.27 -4.65
CA ARG A 22 10.94 5.06 -5.76
C ARG A 22 10.47 5.68 -7.06
N TYR A 23 9.15 5.85 -7.24
CA TYR A 23 8.60 6.32 -8.52
C TYR A 23 9.05 7.73 -8.89
N GLY A 24 9.25 8.60 -7.90
CA GLY A 24 9.79 9.94 -8.15
C GLY A 24 11.15 9.88 -8.82
N THR A 25 12.05 9.03 -8.32
CA THR A 25 13.38 8.83 -8.88
C THR A 25 13.31 8.18 -10.27
N PHE A 26 12.45 7.17 -10.40
CA PHE A 26 12.27 6.46 -11.69
C PHE A 26 11.78 7.42 -12.78
N LEU A 27 10.83 8.29 -12.46
CA LEU A 27 10.31 9.29 -13.39
C LEU A 27 11.37 10.30 -13.79
N LYS A 28 12.19 10.72 -12.83
CA LYS A 28 13.29 11.63 -13.09
C LYS A 28 14.34 10.99 -14.02
N ASP A 29 14.68 9.73 -13.77
CA ASP A 29 15.65 9.01 -14.61
C ASP A 29 15.10 8.76 -16.01
N ALA A 30 13.79 8.71 -16.17
CA ALA A 30 13.13 8.43 -17.45
C ALA A 30 12.60 9.69 -18.15
N GLN A 31 13.15 10.87 -17.84
CA GLN A 31 12.62 12.13 -18.40
C GLN A 31 12.71 12.19 -19.92
N ASP A 32 13.63 11.44 -20.53
CA ASP A 32 13.78 11.39 -22.00
C ASP A 32 13.08 10.17 -22.62
N CYS A 33 12.29 9.43 -21.85
CA CYS A 33 11.59 8.24 -22.33
C CYS A 33 10.11 8.31 -21.96
N PRO A 34 9.23 8.81 -22.86
CA PRO A 34 7.80 8.92 -22.58
C PRO A 34 7.15 7.59 -22.23
N ASN A 35 7.56 6.50 -22.85
CA ASN A 35 7.01 5.17 -22.60
C ASN A 35 7.35 4.70 -21.17
N CYS A 36 8.58 4.94 -20.71
CA CYS A 36 8.96 4.63 -19.33
C CYS A 36 8.17 5.46 -18.34
N GLN A 37 7.98 6.75 -18.63
CA GLN A 37 7.18 7.61 -17.76
C GLN A 37 5.74 7.13 -17.64
N GLN A 38 5.13 6.68 -18.72
CA GLN A 38 3.79 6.12 -18.71
C GLN A 38 3.71 4.87 -17.83
N ILE A 39 4.70 4.00 -17.96
CA ILE A 39 4.77 2.77 -17.16
C ILE A 39 4.83 3.11 -15.67
N TRP A 40 5.75 4.00 -15.27
CA TRP A 40 5.92 4.35 -13.85
C TRP A 40 4.71 5.10 -13.30
N ASN A 41 4.10 5.99 -14.07
CA ASN A 41 2.90 6.70 -13.64
C ASN A 41 1.71 5.75 -13.44
N PHE A 42 1.55 4.78 -14.33
CA PHE A 42 0.49 3.78 -14.22
C PHE A 42 0.72 2.89 -12.99
N MET A 43 1.94 2.41 -12.79
CA MET A 43 2.27 1.57 -11.65
C MET A 43 2.10 2.31 -10.33
N ARG A 44 2.53 3.57 -10.27
CA ARG A 44 2.33 4.39 -9.08
C ARG A 44 0.86 4.53 -8.74
N GLN A 45 0.04 4.84 -9.72
CA GLN A 45 -1.41 5.00 -9.53
C GLN A 45 -2.04 3.69 -9.02
N THR A 46 -1.67 2.57 -9.64
CA THR A 46 -2.18 1.26 -9.25
C THR A 46 -1.74 0.90 -7.83
N ASP A 47 -0.49 1.14 -7.49
CA ASP A 47 0.05 0.84 -6.16
C ASP A 47 -0.60 1.71 -5.09
N GLU A 48 -0.86 2.99 -5.38
CA GLU A 48 -1.58 3.88 -4.47
C GLU A 48 -3.00 3.37 -4.20
N GLU A 49 -3.69 2.89 -5.23
CA GLU A 49 -5.03 2.31 -5.08
C GLU A 49 -5.00 1.04 -4.23
N GLN A 50 -4.02 0.15 -4.47
CA GLN A 50 -3.88 -1.06 -3.70
C GLN A 50 -3.54 -0.76 -2.24
N LEU A 51 -2.66 0.19 -2.00
CA LEU A 51 -2.32 0.60 -0.63
C LEU A 51 -3.55 1.16 0.09
N LYS A 52 -4.34 1.97 -0.58
CA LYS A 52 -5.58 2.52 -0.03
C LYS A 52 -6.56 1.42 0.36
N ARG A 53 -6.72 0.40 -0.47
CA ARG A 53 -7.57 -0.77 -0.16
C ARG A 53 -7.07 -1.51 1.06
N ILE A 54 -5.77 -1.74 1.15
CA ILE A 54 -5.14 -2.42 2.29
C ILE A 54 -5.40 -1.64 3.57
N LEU A 55 -5.16 -0.33 3.55
CA LEU A 55 -5.35 0.51 4.73
C LEU A 55 -6.81 0.55 5.20
N ASN A 56 -7.75 0.63 4.26
CA ASN A 56 -9.17 0.62 4.59
C ASN A 56 -9.59 -0.70 5.22
N HIS A 57 -9.09 -1.82 4.70
CA HIS A 57 -9.42 -3.13 5.24
C HIS A 57 -8.74 -3.39 6.59
N LEU A 58 -7.51 -2.91 6.76
CA LEU A 58 -6.81 -2.94 8.06
C LEU A 58 -7.59 -2.18 9.11
N LYS A 59 -8.11 -1.02 8.77
CA LYS A 59 -8.93 -0.23 9.68
C LYS A 59 -10.13 -1.03 10.18
N GLN A 60 -10.82 -1.75 9.28
CA GLN A 60 -11.95 -2.59 9.65
C GLN A 60 -11.54 -3.69 10.62
N HIS A 61 -10.41 -4.35 10.38
CA HIS A 61 -9.89 -5.38 11.28
C HIS A 61 -9.55 -4.81 12.65
N PHE A 62 -8.86 -3.67 12.68
CA PHE A 62 -8.45 -3.05 13.95
C PHE A 62 -9.67 -2.56 14.76
N ASP A 63 -10.66 -1.98 14.10
CA ASP A 63 -11.89 -1.54 14.77
C ASP A 63 -12.59 -2.74 15.39
N LYS A 64 -12.67 -3.86 14.69
CA LYS A 64 -13.29 -5.08 15.19
C LYS A 64 -12.51 -5.66 16.38
N GLU A 65 -11.18 -5.68 16.32
CA GLU A 65 -10.33 -6.16 17.42
C GLU A 65 -10.52 -5.32 18.68
N VAL A 66 -10.59 -4.00 18.53
CA VAL A 66 -10.82 -3.09 19.65
C VAL A 66 -12.20 -3.36 20.27
N GLU A 67 -13.24 -3.53 19.47
CA GLU A 67 -14.58 -3.85 19.95
C GLU A 67 -14.59 -5.15 20.75
N LEU A 68 -13.94 -6.20 20.24
CA LEU A 68 -13.88 -7.49 20.93
C LEU A 68 -13.16 -7.37 22.27
N LYS A 69 -12.11 -6.58 22.36
CA LYS A 69 -11.37 -6.38 23.61
C LYS A 69 -12.18 -5.55 24.62
N LEU A 70 -12.97 -4.60 24.15
CA LEU A 70 -13.81 -3.79 25.01
C LEU A 70 -15.02 -4.56 25.57
N THR A 71 -15.50 -5.55 24.84
CA THR A 71 -16.65 -6.35 25.26
C THR A 71 -16.28 -7.62 26.02
N ALA A 72 -15.03 -8.00 25.97
CA ALA A 72 -14.52 -9.15 26.71
C ALA A 72 -14.19 -8.78 28.15
#